data_9641bfd7a5f49c58c51e0bc30c20d18f
#
_entry.id   9641bfd7a5f49c58c51e0bc30c20d18f
#
_cell.length_a   1.000
_cell.length_b   1.000
_cell.length_c   1.000
_cell.angle_alpha   90.00
_cell.angle_beta   90.00
_cell.angle_gamma   90.00
#
_symmetry.space_group_name_H-M   'P 1'
#
loop_
_entity.id
_entity.type
_entity.pdbx_description
1 polymer ?
#
loop_
_entity_poly.entity_id
_entity_poly.type
_entity_poly.pdbx_seq_one_letter_code
_entity_poly.pdbx_strand_id
1 'polypeptide(L)'
;MIISGSIKDTRAQVKEWKKQGLTVGLVPTMGYLHEGHKSLIERARKENDRVCVSIFVNPMQFGPNEDLDSYPRDLERDSKICEEAGVDLIFHPEVEEMYGPNFCGFVDMHTLPEKLCGASRPVHFRGVQTVVSKLFHIMPADRAYFGQKDAQQLAIIRRMVIDLDFDIEIIGCPIIREEDGLAKSSRNTYLSAEERSQAVILNQSLEEAMKVIDAGEKDANKVKNIITDKLNTCPLAKIDYVEVVSFDTIQPIEKIEGAVLIAIAVYIGTTRLIDNRIIM
;
A
#
# COMPACT_ATOMS: atom_id res chain seq x y z
N MET A 1 5.93 -22.96 9.52
CA MET A 1 5.78 -22.04 8.37
C MET A 1 6.65 -22.52 7.20
N ILE A 2 6.14 -22.46 5.95
CA ILE A 2 6.88 -22.83 4.72
C ILE A 2 7.49 -21.55 4.14
N ILE A 3 8.74 -21.60 3.66
CA ILE A 3 9.33 -20.52 2.85
C ILE A 3 9.62 -21.10 1.46
N SER A 4 9.08 -20.47 0.41
CA SER A 4 9.23 -20.93 -0.97
C SER A 4 9.61 -19.79 -1.90
N GLY A 5 10.64 -20.00 -2.74
CA GLY A 5 10.99 -19.10 -3.85
C GLY A 5 10.38 -19.53 -5.19
N SER A 6 9.78 -20.73 -5.26
CA SER A 6 9.27 -21.32 -6.49
C SER A 6 7.79 -21.03 -6.71
N ILE A 7 7.44 -20.47 -7.87
CA ILE A 7 6.04 -20.28 -8.30
C ILE A 7 5.29 -21.62 -8.33
N LYS A 8 5.96 -22.67 -8.86
CA LYS A 8 5.35 -23.99 -9.01
C LYS A 8 4.95 -24.58 -7.65
N ASP A 9 5.88 -24.56 -6.69
CA ASP A 9 5.69 -25.19 -5.38
C ASP A 9 4.71 -24.40 -4.52
N THR A 10 4.81 -23.06 -4.54
CA THR A 10 3.86 -22.15 -3.88
C THR A 10 2.43 -22.39 -4.38
N ARG A 11 2.25 -22.42 -5.69
CA ARG A 11 0.93 -22.66 -6.30
C ARG A 11 0.38 -24.04 -5.96
N ALA A 12 1.25 -25.07 -5.96
CA ALA A 12 0.84 -26.42 -5.61
C ALA A 12 0.36 -26.51 -4.16
N GLN A 13 1.07 -25.87 -3.24
CA GLN A 13 0.69 -25.83 -1.82
C GLN A 13 -0.65 -25.12 -1.59
N VAL A 14 -0.85 -23.94 -2.20
CA VAL A 14 -2.12 -23.20 -2.06
C VAL A 14 -3.28 -23.99 -2.67
N LYS A 15 -3.09 -24.60 -3.85
CA LYS A 15 -4.10 -25.46 -4.48
C LYS A 15 -4.45 -26.68 -3.62
N GLU A 16 -3.48 -27.23 -2.91
CA GLU A 16 -3.74 -28.37 -2.01
C GLU A 16 -4.62 -27.93 -0.83
N TRP A 17 -4.37 -26.77 -0.22
CA TRP A 17 -5.26 -26.22 0.82
C TRP A 17 -6.68 -25.96 0.30
N LYS A 18 -6.80 -25.40 -0.90
CA LYS A 18 -8.13 -25.18 -1.52
C LYS A 18 -8.89 -26.48 -1.78
N LYS A 19 -8.20 -27.57 -2.17
CA LYS A 19 -8.85 -28.90 -2.33
C LYS A 19 -9.34 -29.46 -1.00
N GLN A 20 -8.71 -29.11 0.11
CA GLN A 20 -9.13 -29.48 1.46
C GLN A 20 -10.30 -28.62 1.96
N GLY A 21 -10.80 -27.67 1.16
CA GLY A 21 -11.87 -26.73 1.52
C GLY A 21 -11.44 -25.60 2.46
N LEU A 22 -10.12 -25.38 2.61
CA LEU A 22 -9.58 -24.31 3.46
C LEU A 22 -9.59 -22.98 2.73
N THR A 23 -9.93 -21.92 3.48
CA THR A 23 -9.83 -20.54 3.02
C THR A 23 -8.39 -20.02 3.14
N VAL A 24 -7.99 -19.21 2.17
CA VAL A 24 -6.61 -18.68 2.07
C VAL A 24 -6.65 -17.15 2.02
N GLY A 25 -5.92 -16.50 2.93
CA GLY A 25 -5.65 -15.07 2.92
C GLY A 25 -4.26 -14.77 2.36
N LEU A 26 -4.13 -13.74 1.52
CA LEU A 26 -2.88 -13.28 0.95
C LEU A 26 -2.54 -11.87 1.43
N VAL A 27 -1.31 -11.66 1.88
CA VAL A 27 -0.77 -10.34 2.24
C VAL A 27 0.43 -10.03 1.34
N PRO A 28 0.25 -9.25 0.25
CA PRO A 28 1.35 -8.81 -0.60
C PRO A 28 2.22 -7.76 0.09
N THR A 29 3.54 -8.01 0.16
CA THR A 29 4.51 -7.06 0.72
C THR A 29 5.80 -7.02 -0.09
N MET A 30 6.59 -5.98 0.13
CA MET A 30 7.97 -5.89 -0.37
C MET A 30 9.01 -6.31 0.68
N GLY A 31 8.59 -6.74 1.87
CA GLY A 31 9.46 -7.02 2.99
C GLY A 31 9.75 -5.80 3.85
N TYR A 32 10.77 -5.94 4.74
CA TYR A 32 11.08 -5.01 5.82
C TYR A 32 9.84 -4.68 6.65
N LEU A 33 9.23 -5.75 7.15
CA LEU A 33 7.93 -5.71 7.79
C LEU A 33 7.94 -4.84 9.06
N HIS A 34 6.84 -4.17 9.31
CA HIS A 34 6.59 -3.36 10.50
C HIS A 34 5.16 -3.62 11.01
N GLU A 35 4.76 -2.99 12.12
CA GLU A 35 3.45 -3.20 12.76
C GLU A 35 2.28 -2.99 11.79
N GLY A 36 2.42 -2.10 10.80
CA GLY A 36 1.43 -1.94 9.73
C GLY A 36 1.23 -3.23 8.93
N HIS A 37 2.31 -3.90 8.52
CA HIS A 37 2.23 -5.19 7.83
C HIS A 37 1.72 -6.29 8.78
N LYS A 38 2.20 -6.32 10.03
CA LYS A 38 1.75 -7.27 11.04
C LYS A 38 0.24 -7.21 11.25
N SER A 39 -0.36 -6.02 11.29
CA SER A 39 -1.80 -5.85 11.42
C SER A 39 -2.60 -6.45 10.25
N LEU A 40 -2.05 -6.40 9.01
CA LEU A 40 -2.66 -7.07 7.85
C LEU A 40 -2.63 -8.60 8.02
N ILE A 41 -1.49 -9.14 8.45
CA ILE A 41 -1.29 -10.57 8.67
C ILE A 41 -2.21 -11.08 9.77
N GLU A 42 -2.29 -10.38 10.90
CA GLU A 42 -3.16 -10.74 12.02
C GLU A 42 -4.64 -10.72 11.61
N ARG A 43 -5.05 -9.75 10.78
CA ARG A 43 -6.40 -9.72 10.23
C ARG A 43 -6.64 -10.89 9.27
N ALA A 44 -5.71 -11.16 8.37
CA ALA A 44 -5.78 -12.31 7.47
C ALA A 44 -5.89 -13.63 8.26
N ARG A 45 -5.13 -13.77 9.37
CA ARG A 45 -5.17 -14.97 10.22
C ARG A 45 -6.52 -15.16 10.92
N LYS A 46 -7.19 -14.07 11.30
CA LYS A 46 -8.52 -14.13 11.93
C LYS A 46 -9.63 -14.52 10.96
N GLU A 47 -9.46 -14.20 9.69
CA GLU A 47 -10.50 -14.33 8.67
C GLU A 47 -10.29 -15.53 7.72
N ASN A 48 -9.17 -16.27 7.83
CA ASN A 48 -8.86 -17.40 6.95
C ASN A 48 -8.18 -18.56 7.70
N ASP A 49 -8.33 -19.77 7.13
CA ASP A 49 -7.69 -20.99 7.66
C ASP A 49 -6.19 -21.04 7.38
N ARG A 50 -5.74 -20.41 6.29
CA ARG A 50 -4.33 -20.32 5.88
C ARG A 50 -3.96 -18.90 5.49
N VAL A 51 -2.73 -18.51 5.79
CA VAL A 51 -2.20 -17.19 5.47
C VAL A 51 -0.91 -17.32 4.67
N CYS A 52 -0.91 -16.68 3.50
CA CYS A 52 0.27 -16.50 2.66
C CYS A 52 0.74 -15.04 2.73
N VAL A 53 2.05 -14.83 2.84
CA VAL A 53 2.68 -13.53 2.71
C VAL A 53 3.64 -13.57 1.53
N SER A 54 3.59 -12.59 0.62
CA SER A 54 4.68 -12.42 -0.33
C SER A 54 5.69 -11.40 0.21
N ILE A 55 6.98 -11.71 0.07
CA ILE A 55 8.09 -10.81 0.37
C ILE A 55 8.89 -10.68 -0.91
N PHE A 56 8.60 -9.64 -1.71
CA PHE A 56 9.24 -9.43 -3.01
C PHE A 56 9.38 -7.95 -3.33
N VAL A 57 10.63 -7.46 -3.36
CA VAL A 57 10.94 -6.10 -3.82
C VAL A 57 10.82 -6.08 -5.34
N ASN A 58 9.66 -5.61 -5.82
CA ASN A 58 9.30 -5.66 -7.23
C ASN A 58 10.02 -4.57 -8.03
N PRO A 59 11.01 -4.89 -8.89
CA PRO A 59 11.76 -3.87 -9.62
C PRO A 59 10.89 -3.08 -10.62
N MET A 60 9.81 -3.68 -11.13
CA MET A 60 8.96 -3.06 -12.15
C MET A 60 8.15 -1.85 -11.65
N GLN A 61 8.03 -1.67 -10.33
CA GLN A 61 7.29 -0.54 -9.75
C GLN A 61 8.19 0.63 -9.34
N PHE A 62 9.49 0.54 -9.59
CA PHE A 62 10.46 1.60 -9.31
C PHE A 62 10.89 2.29 -10.60
N GLY A 63 10.89 3.62 -10.57
CA GLY A 63 11.48 4.44 -11.62
C GLY A 63 13.01 4.49 -11.52
N PRO A 64 13.70 5.02 -12.55
CA PRO A 64 15.16 5.02 -12.62
C PRO A 64 15.87 5.77 -11.46
N ASN A 65 15.17 6.69 -10.80
CA ASN A 65 15.71 7.52 -9.72
C ASN A 65 15.05 7.22 -8.36
N GLU A 66 14.42 6.06 -8.23
CA GLU A 66 13.77 5.64 -6.98
C GLU A 66 14.68 4.70 -6.16
N ASP A 67 14.26 4.42 -4.95
CA ASP A 67 15.03 3.76 -3.89
C ASP A 67 15.13 2.22 -4.03
N LEU A 68 15.09 1.64 -5.24
CA LEU A 68 15.14 0.19 -5.45
C LEU A 68 16.38 -0.46 -4.82
N ASP A 69 17.57 0.11 -5.08
CA ASP A 69 18.84 -0.48 -4.62
C ASP A 69 19.00 -0.34 -3.09
N SER A 70 18.52 0.79 -2.54
CA SER A 70 18.59 1.09 -1.11
C SER A 70 17.37 0.62 -0.32
N TYR A 71 16.36 0.02 -0.99
CA TYR A 71 15.18 -0.48 -0.30
C TYR A 71 15.57 -1.57 0.71
N PRO A 72 15.18 -1.43 1.99
CA PRO A 72 15.68 -2.30 3.04
C PRO A 72 15.16 -3.74 2.87
N ARG A 73 16.03 -4.71 3.16
CA ARG A 73 15.74 -6.16 3.07
C ARG A 73 16.29 -6.88 4.30
N ASP A 74 15.46 -7.64 4.96
CA ASP A 74 15.83 -8.45 6.11
C ASP A 74 14.89 -9.66 6.23
N LEU A 75 15.15 -10.69 5.45
CA LEU A 75 14.28 -11.88 5.40
C LEU A 75 14.23 -12.63 6.74
N GLU A 76 15.31 -12.66 7.50
CA GLU A 76 15.35 -13.35 8.78
C GLU A 76 14.40 -12.69 9.79
N ARG A 77 14.48 -11.37 9.92
CA ARG A 77 13.58 -10.56 10.75
C ARG A 77 12.14 -10.67 10.27
N ASP A 78 11.90 -10.57 8.98
CA ASP A 78 10.56 -10.66 8.37
C ASP A 78 9.94 -12.04 8.60
N SER A 79 10.72 -13.10 8.46
CA SER A 79 10.29 -14.48 8.72
C SER A 79 9.86 -14.67 10.17
N LYS A 80 10.59 -14.09 11.13
CA LYS A 80 10.23 -14.14 12.55
C LYS A 80 8.91 -13.43 12.82
N ILE A 81 8.71 -12.24 12.25
CA ILE A 81 7.44 -11.49 12.37
C ILE A 81 6.28 -12.32 11.78
N CYS A 82 6.49 -12.94 10.62
CA CYS A 82 5.50 -13.79 9.98
C CYS A 82 5.16 -15.03 10.83
N GLU A 83 6.16 -15.69 11.41
CA GLU A 83 5.96 -16.85 12.27
C GLU A 83 5.16 -16.50 13.53
N GLU A 84 5.52 -15.40 14.20
CA GLU A 84 4.82 -14.89 15.38
C GLU A 84 3.36 -14.50 15.07
N ALA A 85 3.09 -13.99 13.86
CA ALA A 85 1.75 -13.61 13.40
C ALA A 85 0.94 -14.79 12.82
N GLY A 86 1.51 -16.00 12.79
CA GLY A 86 0.82 -17.22 12.37
C GLY A 86 0.69 -17.41 10.86
N VAL A 87 1.68 -16.97 10.09
CA VAL A 87 1.76 -17.19 8.63
C VAL A 87 2.04 -18.67 8.35
N ASP A 88 1.36 -19.27 7.39
CA ASP A 88 1.57 -20.65 6.95
C ASP A 88 2.62 -20.74 5.84
N LEU A 89 2.67 -19.75 4.93
CA LEU A 89 3.59 -19.72 3.79
C LEU A 89 4.10 -18.32 3.49
N ILE A 90 5.43 -18.18 3.36
CA ILE A 90 6.10 -17.03 2.78
C ILE A 90 6.50 -17.37 1.34
N PHE A 91 6.07 -16.57 0.39
CA PHE A 91 6.56 -16.58 -0.99
C PHE A 91 7.62 -15.50 -1.17
N HIS A 92 8.88 -15.93 -1.33
CA HIS A 92 10.06 -15.06 -1.48
C HIS A 92 10.85 -15.45 -2.73
N PRO A 93 10.35 -15.07 -3.92
CA PRO A 93 11.00 -15.41 -5.18
C PRO A 93 12.17 -14.48 -5.51
N GLU A 94 13.10 -14.96 -6.33
CA GLU A 94 14.06 -14.14 -7.04
C GLU A 94 13.37 -13.41 -8.21
N VAL A 95 14.04 -12.35 -8.71
CA VAL A 95 13.49 -11.53 -9.81
C VAL A 95 13.29 -12.37 -11.07
N GLU A 96 14.21 -13.27 -11.35
CA GLU A 96 14.20 -14.17 -12.52
C GLU A 96 13.05 -15.17 -12.48
N GLU A 97 12.62 -15.60 -11.29
CA GLU A 97 11.43 -16.46 -11.13
C GLU A 97 10.15 -15.69 -11.45
N MET A 98 10.09 -14.41 -11.06
CA MET A 98 8.93 -13.55 -11.34
C MET A 98 8.95 -13.03 -12.77
N TYR A 99 10.10 -12.66 -13.28
CA TYR A 99 10.29 -12.01 -14.58
C TYR A 99 11.45 -12.67 -15.33
N GLY A 100 11.15 -13.79 -16.00
CA GLY A 100 12.14 -14.49 -16.81
C GLY A 100 12.63 -13.65 -18.00
N PRO A 101 13.69 -14.10 -18.70
CA PRO A 101 14.40 -13.30 -19.71
C PRO A 101 13.55 -12.85 -20.90
N ASN A 102 12.43 -13.51 -21.15
CA ASN A 102 11.49 -13.17 -22.23
C ASN A 102 10.19 -12.53 -21.72
N PHE A 103 10.18 -12.03 -20.48
CA PHE A 103 8.99 -11.41 -19.92
C PHE A 103 8.62 -10.14 -20.69
N CYS A 104 7.38 -10.08 -21.21
CA CYS A 104 6.87 -8.97 -22.01
C CYS A 104 5.41 -8.58 -21.69
N GLY A 105 4.81 -9.23 -20.68
CA GLY A 105 3.42 -9.00 -20.30
C GLY A 105 3.29 -7.93 -19.20
N PHE A 106 2.26 -7.07 -19.32
CA PHE A 106 1.93 -6.07 -18.32
C PHE A 106 0.43 -6.05 -18.07
N VAL A 107 0.04 -5.68 -16.86
CA VAL A 107 -1.32 -5.23 -16.52
C VAL A 107 -1.25 -3.73 -16.29
N ASP A 108 -2.03 -2.98 -17.05
CA ASP A 108 -2.07 -1.53 -16.98
C ASP A 108 -3.53 -1.03 -17.04
N MET A 109 -3.79 0.08 -16.40
CA MET A 109 -5.10 0.73 -16.37
C MET A 109 -4.95 2.22 -16.67
N HIS A 110 -6.03 2.81 -17.16
CA HIS A 110 -6.12 4.25 -17.39
C HIS A 110 -6.91 4.93 -16.27
N THR A 111 -6.80 6.22 -16.17
CA THR A 111 -7.56 7.12 -15.27
C THR A 111 -7.09 7.10 -13.82
N LEU A 112 -7.32 6.00 -13.06
CA LEU A 112 -6.97 5.92 -11.64
C LEU A 112 -5.46 6.06 -11.37
N PRO A 113 -4.57 5.47 -12.19
CA PRO A 113 -3.12 5.61 -12.02
C PRO A 113 -2.54 6.97 -12.45
N GLU A 114 -3.31 7.82 -13.14
CA GLU A 114 -2.77 9.04 -13.79
C GLU A 114 -2.64 10.25 -12.85
N LYS A 115 -3.23 10.18 -11.67
CA LYS A 115 -3.26 11.27 -10.67
C LYS A 115 -2.46 10.89 -9.43
N LEU A 116 -2.35 11.81 -8.47
CA LEU A 116 -1.69 11.61 -7.17
C LEU A 116 -0.28 11.00 -7.34
N CYS A 117 -0.01 9.87 -6.67
CA CYS A 117 1.27 9.17 -6.80
C CYS A 117 1.61 8.77 -8.24
N GLY A 118 0.63 8.45 -9.08
CA GLY A 118 0.88 8.06 -10.45
C GLY A 118 1.36 9.21 -11.35
N ALA A 119 0.95 10.44 -11.07
CA ALA A 119 1.46 11.62 -11.77
C ALA A 119 2.96 11.83 -11.51
N SER A 120 3.42 11.60 -10.28
CA SER A 120 4.83 11.71 -9.88
C SER A 120 5.65 10.47 -10.21
N ARG A 121 5.00 9.30 -10.39
CA ARG A 121 5.60 7.98 -10.59
C ARG A 121 4.95 7.21 -11.74
N PRO A 122 5.18 7.58 -13.01
CA PRO A 122 4.39 7.10 -14.17
C PRO A 122 4.41 5.58 -14.40
N VAL A 123 5.48 4.88 -13.98
CA VAL A 123 5.63 3.42 -14.17
C VAL A 123 5.14 2.61 -12.97
N HIS A 124 4.92 3.27 -11.83
CA HIS A 124 4.68 2.62 -10.54
C HIS A 124 3.48 1.69 -10.56
N PHE A 125 2.32 2.20 -10.92
CA PHE A 125 1.08 1.41 -10.82
C PHE A 125 0.99 0.30 -11.86
N ARG A 126 1.57 0.46 -13.06
CA ARG A 126 1.73 -0.65 -14.01
C ARG A 126 2.55 -1.78 -13.40
N GLY A 127 3.64 -1.46 -12.71
CA GLY A 127 4.44 -2.44 -11.97
C GLY A 127 3.66 -3.11 -10.85
N VAL A 128 2.91 -2.33 -10.05
CA VAL A 128 2.06 -2.86 -8.96
C VAL A 128 0.97 -3.78 -9.49
N GLN A 129 0.20 -3.35 -10.50
CA GLN A 129 -0.87 -4.15 -11.09
C GLN A 129 -0.35 -5.46 -11.67
N THR A 130 0.81 -5.40 -12.33
CA THR A 130 1.43 -6.59 -12.93
C THR A 130 1.86 -7.59 -11.85
N VAL A 131 2.57 -7.15 -10.79
CA VAL A 131 3.01 -8.06 -9.74
C VAL A 131 1.84 -8.62 -8.94
N VAL A 132 0.84 -7.79 -8.61
CA VAL A 132 -0.33 -8.24 -7.83
C VAL A 132 -1.16 -9.23 -8.65
N SER A 133 -1.37 -9.00 -9.95
CA SER A 133 -2.04 -9.98 -10.83
C SER A 133 -1.28 -11.31 -10.87
N LYS A 134 0.06 -11.28 -10.97
CA LYS A 134 0.86 -12.50 -10.88
C LYS A 134 0.69 -13.21 -9.55
N LEU A 135 0.71 -12.48 -8.43
CA LEU A 135 0.53 -13.05 -7.09
C LEU A 135 -0.84 -13.71 -6.95
N PHE A 136 -1.92 -13.13 -7.48
CA PHE A 136 -3.26 -13.74 -7.47
C PHE A 136 -3.31 -15.06 -8.25
N HIS A 137 -2.57 -15.16 -9.36
CA HIS A 137 -2.45 -16.41 -10.13
C HIS A 137 -1.50 -17.43 -9.49
N ILE A 138 -0.49 -16.99 -8.75
CA ILE A 138 0.47 -17.87 -8.05
C ILE A 138 -0.18 -18.43 -6.79
N MET A 139 -0.83 -17.58 -6.03
CA MET A 139 -1.52 -17.90 -4.79
C MET A 139 -3.01 -17.57 -4.94
N PRO A 140 -3.84 -18.50 -5.49
CA PRO A 140 -5.28 -18.28 -5.69
C PRO A 140 -6.00 -18.24 -4.32
N ALA A 141 -5.86 -17.10 -3.64
CA ALA A 141 -6.42 -16.84 -2.33
C ALA A 141 -7.90 -16.41 -2.42
N ASP A 142 -8.65 -16.57 -1.33
CA ASP A 142 -10.03 -16.09 -1.22
C ASP A 142 -10.07 -14.59 -0.92
N ARG A 143 -9.08 -14.10 -0.14
CA ARG A 143 -8.96 -12.69 0.25
C ARG A 143 -7.54 -12.19 0.14
N ALA A 144 -7.38 -10.93 -0.27
CA ALA A 144 -6.08 -10.24 -0.22
C ALA A 144 -6.19 -8.95 0.59
N TYR A 145 -5.20 -8.70 1.44
CA TYR A 145 -5.19 -7.64 2.45
C TYR A 145 -4.21 -6.54 2.08
N PHE A 146 -4.71 -5.30 2.00
CA PHE A 146 -3.93 -4.13 1.63
C PHE A 146 -4.14 -3.00 2.64
N GLY A 147 -3.07 -2.26 2.95
CA GLY A 147 -3.15 -1.11 3.86
C GLY A 147 -3.78 0.11 3.20
N GLN A 148 -4.70 0.77 3.90
CA GLN A 148 -5.31 2.04 3.46
C GLN A 148 -4.30 3.20 3.38
N LYS A 149 -3.11 3.05 3.95
CA LYS A 149 -2.04 4.05 3.80
C LYS A 149 -1.72 4.29 2.32
N ASP A 150 -1.71 3.25 1.50
CA ASP A 150 -1.53 3.31 0.06
C ASP A 150 -2.90 3.30 -0.64
N ALA A 151 -3.75 4.30 -0.28
CA ALA A 151 -5.16 4.36 -0.66
C ALA A 151 -5.40 4.33 -2.17
N GLN A 152 -4.57 5.02 -2.96
CA GLN A 152 -4.66 4.96 -4.42
C GLN A 152 -4.36 3.56 -4.94
N GLN A 153 -3.35 2.87 -4.40
CA GLN A 153 -3.06 1.48 -4.73
C GLN A 153 -4.26 0.57 -4.41
N LEU A 154 -4.87 0.75 -3.24
CA LEU A 154 -6.06 -0.01 -2.84
C LEU A 154 -7.22 0.20 -3.82
N ALA A 155 -7.49 1.44 -4.23
CA ALA A 155 -8.53 1.76 -5.20
C ALA A 155 -8.25 1.12 -6.58
N ILE A 156 -7.00 1.22 -7.06
CA ILE A 156 -6.56 0.62 -8.33
C ILE A 156 -6.71 -0.90 -8.30
N ILE A 157 -6.27 -1.57 -7.22
CA ILE A 157 -6.35 -3.02 -7.11
C ILE A 157 -7.81 -3.49 -7.04
N ARG A 158 -8.68 -2.80 -6.29
CA ARG A 158 -10.11 -3.09 -6.27
C ARG A 158 -10.72 -2.98 -7.67
N ARG A 159 -10.39 -1.92 -8.39
CA ARG A 159 -10.88 -1.72 -9.75
C ARG A 159 -10.35 -2.79 -10.71
N MET A 160 -9.07 -3.14 -10.60
CA MET A 160 -8.46 -4.21 -11.39
C MET A 160 -9.15 -5.57 -11.16
N VAL A 161 -9.49 -5.88 -9.92
CA VAL A 161 -10.21 -7.13 -9.59
C VAL A 161 -11.58 -7.17 -10.25
N ILE A 162 -12.31 -6.05 -10.23
CA ILE A 162 -13.62 -5.93 -10.89
C ILE A 162 -13.48 -6.04 -12.41
N ASP A 163 -12.59 -5.25 -13.02
CA ASP A 163 -12.47 -5.14 -14.47
C ASP A 163 -11.90 -6.39 -15.15
N LEU A 164 -11.11 -7.19 -14.40
CA LEU A 164 -10.47 -8.41 -14.91
C LEU A 164 -11.09 -9.69 -14.33
N ASP A 165 -12.24 -9.59 -13.65
CA ASP A 165 -13.00 -10.71 -13.10
C ASP A 165 -12.15 -11.66 -12.23
N PHE A 166 -11.25 -11.09 -11.41
CA PHE A 166 -10.51 -11.91 -10.43
C PHE A 166 -11.44 -12.42 -9.33
N ASP A 167 -11.41 -13.74 -9.09
CA ASP A 167 -12.16 -14.39 -8.02
C ASP A 167 -11.43 -14.26 -6.68
N ILE A 168 -11.38 -13.01 -6.16
CA ILE A 168 -10.70 -12.66 -4.90
C ILE A 168 -11.34 -11.41 -4.27
N GLU A 169 -11.54 -11.44 -2.95
CA GLU A 169 -12.03 -10.28 -2.19
C GLU A 169 -10.86 -9.39 -1.73
N ILE A 170 -10.95 -8.07 -1.98
CA ILE A 170 -9.93 -7.10 -1.56
C ILE A 170 -10.31 -6.40 -0.27
N ILE A 171 -9.57 -6.70 0.79
CA ILE A 171 -9.77 -6.17 2.14
C ILE A 171 -8.84 -4.98 2.39
N GLY A 172 -9.42 -3.79 2.56
CA GLY A 172 -8.69 -2.61 3.02
C GLY A 172 -8.53 -2.62 4.54
N CYS A 173 -7.31 -2.44 5.04
CA CYS A 173 -7.01 -2.40 6.46
C CYS A 173 -6.60 -1.00 6.91
N PRO A 174 -7.02 -0.54 8.10
CA PRO A 174 -6.73 0.80 8.61
C PRO A 174 -5.23 1.12 8.67
N ILE A 175 -4.92 2.42 8.63
CA ILE A 175 -3.55 2.90 8.79
C ILE A 175 -3.11 2.68 10.25
N ILE A 176 -1.99 1.99 10.42
CA ILE A 176 -1.30 1.90 11.72
C ILE A 176 -0.35 3.09 11.84
N ARG A 177 -0.37 3.73 13.00
CA ARG A 177 0.42 4.92 13.29
C ARG A 177 1.38 4.69 14.45
N GLU A 178 2.45 5.48 14.47
CA GLU A 178 3.28 5.66 15.67
C GLU A 178 2.48 6.36 16.77
N GLU A 179 2.99 6.36 18.00
CA GLU A 179 2.33 7.00 19.15
C GLU A 179 2.06 8.51 18.94
N ASP A 180 2.91 9.18 18.17
CA ASP A 180 2.77 10.60 17.81
C ASP A 180 1.89 10.86 16.58
N GLY A 181 1.32 9.81 16.01
CA GLY A 181 0.38 9.86 14.90
C GLY A 181 0.99 9.71 13.50
N LEU A 182 2.32 9.67 13.36
CA LEU A 182 2.95 9.45 12.05
C LEU A 182 2.55 8.06 11.49
N ALA A 183 2.10 8.00 10.24
CA ALA A 183 1.78 6.74 9.58
C ALA A 183 3.03 5.84 9.49
N LYS A 184 2.91 4.57 9.91
CA LYS A 184 4.04 3.61 9.85
C LYS A 184 4.43 3.32 8.42
N SER A 185 5.74 3.39 8.14
CA SER A 185 6.33 3.15 6.82
C SER A 185 7.76 2.67 6.97
N SER A 186 8.20 1.76 6.09
CA SER A 186 9.62 1.38 6.00
C SER A 186 10.52 2.58 5.69
N ARG A 187 10.01 3.58 4.98
CA ARG A 187 10.73 4.83 4.67
C ARG A 187 10.93 5.75 5.88
N ASN A 188 10.23 5.53 6.99
CA ASN A 188 10.48 6.32 8.20
C ASN A 188 11.91 6.11 8.75
N THR A 189 12.55 4.99 8.41
CA THR A 189 13.95 4.71 8.78
C THR A 189 14.97 5.59 8.06
N TYR A 190 14.59 6.27 6.99
CA TYR A 190 15.47 7.20 6.26
C TYR A 190 15.55 8.58 6.91
N LEU A 191 14.59 8.91 7.80
CA LEU A 191 14.51 10.22 8.45
C LEU A 191 15.60 10.37 9.52
N SER A 192 16.31 11.50 9.51
CA SER A 192 17.09 11.94 10.66
C SER A 192 16.19 12.20 11.88
N ALA A 193 16.76 12.35 13.07
CA ALA A 193 15.98 12.63 14.27
C ALA A 193 15.16 13.93 14.14
N GLU A 194 15.72 14.97 13.52
CA GLU A 194 15.02 16.22 13.27
C GLU A 194 13.88 16.04 12.27
N GLU A 195 14.14 15.42 11.11
CA GLU A 195 13.14 15.13 10.10
C GLU A 195 12.01 14.27 10.67
N ARG A 196 12.36 13.23 11.49
CA ARG A 196 11.38 12.35 12.13
C ARG A 196 10.44 13.13 13.08
N SER A 197 10.98 14.07 13.85
CA SER A 197 10.18 14.90 14.75
C SER A 197 9.20 15.82 14.01
N GLN A 198 9.59 16.28 12.84
CA GLN A 198 8.77 17.16 12.00
C GLN A 198 7.78 16.42 11.09
N ALA A 199 8.04 15.16 10.78
CA ALA A 199 7.16 14.34 9.92
C ALA A 199 5.73 14.18 10.45
N VAL A 200 5.51 14.35 11.75
CA VAL A 200 4.16 14.31 12.37
C VAL A 200 3.23 15.39 11.83
N ILE A 201 3.77 16.44 11.20
CA ILE A 201 2.97 17.50 10.57
C ILE A 201 2.00 16.96 9.52
N LEU A 202 2.32 15.83 8.87
CA LEU A 202 1.45 15.19 7.88
C LEU A 202 0.12 14.79 8.55
N ASN A 203 0.20 14.03 9.65
CA ASN A 203 -0.99 13.62 10.37
C ASN A 203 -1.73 14.81 10.98
N GLN A 204 -1.01 15.76 11.59
CA GLN A 204 -1.60 16.95 12.20
C GLN A 204 -2.40 17.78 11.18
N SER A 205 -1.90 17.93 9.95
CA SER A 205 -2.59 18.66 8.90
C SER A 205 -3.91 17.99 8.48
N LEU A 206 -3.91 16.66 8.41
CA LEU A 206 -5.11 15.88 8.13
C LEU A 206 -6.12 15.92 9.29
N GLU A 207 -5.64 15.87 10.54
CA GLU A 207 -6.51 16.00 11.71
C GLU A 207 -7.19 17.36 11.79
N GLU A 208 -6.48 18.44 11.43
CA GLU A 208 -7.05 19.79 11.37
C GLU A 208 -8.13 19.89 10.29
N ALA A 209 -7.88 19.30 9.13
CA ALA A 209 -8.86 19.18 8.06
C ALA A 209 -10.11 18.38 8.47
N MET A 210 -9.92 17.25 9.16
CA MET A 210 -11.05 16.44 9.64
C MET A 210 -11.94 17.22 10.63
N LYS A 211 -11.35 18.01 11.54
CA LYS A 211 -12.11 18.80 12.50
C LYS A 211 -13.07 19.80 11.82
N VAL A 212 -12.65 20.45 10.72
CA VAL A 212 -13.51 21.39 10.01
C VAL A 212 -14.58 20.67 9.18
N ILE A 213 -14.27 19.49 8.64
CA ILE A 213 -15.24 18.64 7.95
C ILE A 213 -16.31 18.15 8.93
N ASP A 214 -15.91 17.67 10.10
CA ASP A 214 -16.83 17.23 11.16
C ASP A 214 -17.71 18.39 11.68
N ALA A 215 -17.20 19.63 11.60
CA ALA A 215 -17.96 20.85 11.89
C ALA A 215 -18.90 21.28 10.75
N GLY A 216 -18.92 20.55 9.62
CA GLY A 216 -19.86 20.76 8.51
C GLY A 216 -19.27 21.44 7.27
N GLU A 217 -17.94 21.67 7.19
CA GLU A 217 -17.31 22.16 5.96
C GLU A 217 -17.36 21.09 4.87
N LYS A 218 -17.82 21.46 3.69
CA LYS A 218 -17.93 20.58 2.52
C LYS A 218 -17.16 21.06 1.30
N ASP A 219 -16.58 22.24 1.35
CA ASP A 219 -15.79 22.80 0.25
C ASP A 219 -14.41 22.13 0.21
N ALA A 220 -14.15 21.31 -0.84
CA ALA A 220 -12.91 20.58 -1.00
C ALA A 220 -11.69 21.52 -1.12
N ASN A 221 -11.84 22.70 -1.74
CA ASN A 221 -10.74 23.64 -1.89
C ASN A 221 -10.37 24.29 -0.55
N LYS A 222 -11.36 24.60 0.30
CA LYS A 222 -11.07 25.10 1.65
C LYS A 222 -10.31 24.06 2.47
N VAL A 223 -10.72 22.80 2.40
CA VAL A 223 -10.04 21.69 3.08
C VAL A 223 -8.60 21.54 2.57
N LYS A 224 -8.38 21.60 1.25
CA LYS A 224 -7.01 21.60 0.67
C LYS A 224 -6.17 22.77 1.20
N ASN A 225 -6.73 23.97 1.27
CA ASN A 225 -6.01 25.13 1.76
C ASN A 225 -5.60 24.97 3.24
N ILE A 226 -6.50 24.50 4.11
CA ILE A 226 -6.19 24.23 5.53
C ILE A 226 -5.00 23.26 5.66
N ILE A 227 -5.00 22.17 4.91
CA ILE A 227 -3.91 21.20 4.93
C ILE A 227 -2.61 21.84 4.42
N THR A 228 -2.69 22.57 3.31
CA THR A 228 -1.55 23.24 2.67
C THR A 228 -0.92 24.27 3.61
N ASP A 229 -1.73 25.13 4.22
CA ASP A 229 -1.28 26.15 5.16
C ASP A 229 -0.59 25.51 6.38
N LYS A 230 -1.18 24.44 6.92
CA LYS A 230 -0.58 23.69 8.03
C LYS A 230 0.77 23.08 7.65
N LEU A 231 0.87 22.40 6.51
CA LEU A 231 2.11 21.82 6.02
C LEU A 231 3.19 22.88 5.81
N ASN A 232 2.84 24.05 5.30
CA ASN A 232 3.77 25.17 5.06
C ASN A 232 4.32 25.81 6.36
N THR A 233 3.79 25.47 7.54
CA THR A 233 4.38 25.87 8.81
C THR A 233 5.65 25.09 9.15
N CYS A 234 5.91 23.96 8.46
CA CYS A 234 7.07 23.11 8.67
C CYS A 234 8.18 23.46 7.65
N PRO A 235 9.35 24.00 8.08
CA PRO A 235 10.40 24.40 7.14
C PRO A 235 11.02 23.26 6.34
N LEU A 236 10.95 22.02 6.84
CA LEU A 236 11.49 20.84 6.16
C LEU A 236 10.48 20.18 5.21
N ALA A 237 9.22 20.63 5.23
CA ALA A 237 8.17 20.07 4.39
C ALA A 237 8.19 20.70 2.99
N LYS A 238 8.28 19.86 1.97
CA LYS A 238 8.04 20.24 0.58
C LYS A 238 6.86 19.42 0.05
N ILE A 239 5.75 20.09 -0.20
CA ILE A 239 4.53 19.46 -0.71
C ILE A 239 4.76 18.95 -2.13
N ASP A 240 4.47 17.67 -2.37
CA ASP A 240 4.35 17.07 -3.70
C ASP A 240 2.90 17.26 -4.19
N TYR A 241 1.92 16.81 -3.39
CA TYR A 241 0.51 17.12 -3.61
C TYR A 241 -0.31 17.15 -2.31
N VAL A 242 -1.38 17.92 -2.33
CA VAL A 242 -2.53 17.86 -1.40
C VAL A 242 -3.78 17.78 -2.26
N GLU A 243 -4.50 16.66 -2.17
CA GLU A 243 -5.67 16.46 -3.02
C GLU A 243 -6.88 15.94 -2.23
N VAL A 244 -8.06 16.40 -2.64
CA VAL A 244 -9.36 15.92 -2.19
C VAL A 244 -10.09 15.39 -3.42
N VAL A 245 -10.28 14.06 -3.45
CA VAL A 245 -10.77 13.35 -4.64
C VAL A 245 -11.89 12.38 -4.28
N SER A 246 -12.69 11.99 -5.25
CA SER A 246 -13.55 10.81 -5.12
C SER A 246 -12.69 9.58 -4.86
N PHE A 247 -13.04 8.76 -3.87
CA PHE A 247 -12.27 7.55 -3.56
C PHE A 247 -12.37 6.49 -4.66
N ASP A 248 -13.52 6.41 -5.33
CA ASP A 248 -13.76 5.40 -6.36
C ASP A 248 -13.10 5.73 -7.70
N THR A 249 -13.02 7.01 -8.05
CA THR A 249 -12.54 7.45 -9.38
C THR A 249 -11.20 8.16 -9.35
N ILE A 250 -10.71 8.56 -8.17
CA ILE A 250 -9.47 9.36 -7.98
C ILE A 250 -9.54 10.69 -8.78
N GLN A 251 -10.73 11.18 -9.07
CA GLN A 251 -10.91 12.47 -9.73
C GLN A 251 -11.16 13.58 -8.71
N PRO A 252 -10.61 14.79 -8.92
CA PRO A 252 -10.87 15.95 -8.08
C PRO A 252 -12.37 16.23 -7.92
N ILE A 253 -12.76 16.64 -6.73
CA ILE A 253 -14.14 17.03 -6.40
C ILE A 253 -14.18 18.46 -5.84
N GLU A 254 -15.28 19.14 -6.03
CA GLU A 254 -15.52 20.47 -5.46
C GLU A 254 -16.17 20.39 -4.08
N LYS A 255 -16.99 19.36 -3.86
CA LYS A 255 -17.70 19.13 -2.60
C LYS A 255 -17.40 17.76 -2.01
N ILE A 256 -17.29 17.71 -0.69
CA ILE A 256 -17.11 16.49 0.09
C ILE A 256 -18.48 15.84 0.26
N GLU A 257 -18.78 14.88 -0.62
CA GLU A 257 -20.03 14.10 -0.64
C GLU A 257 -19.71 12.66 -1.10
N GLY A 258 -20.31 11.66 -0.45
CA GLY A 258 -20.04 10.25 -0.72
C GLY A 258 -18.64 9.80 -0.27
N ALA A 259 -18.10 8.81 -0.94
CA ALA A 259 -16.78 8.27 -0.63
C ALA A 259 -15.66 9.22 -1.13
N VAL A 260 -14.92 9.81 -0.19
CA VAL A 260 -13.89 10.82 -0.48
C VAL A 260 -12.55 10.40 0.09
N LEU A 261 -11.51 10.60 -0.70
CA LEU A 261 -10.12 10.44 -0.28
C LEU A 261 -9.45 11.82 -0.17
N ILE A 262 -8.98 12.16 1.01
CA ILE A 262 -8.07 13.28 1.25
C ILE A 262 -6.66 12.69 1.30
N ALA A 263 -5.83 12.99 0.32
CA ALA A 263 -4.51 12.39 0.18
C ALA A 263 -3.42 13.46 0.09
N ILE A 264 -2.33 13.21 0.80
CA ILE A 264 -1.14 14.06 0.79
C ILE A 264 0.11 13.26 0.47
N ALA A 265 1.03 13.90 -0.24
CA ALA A 265 2.40 13.46 -0.37
C ALA A 265 3.32 14.65 -0.10
N VAL A 266 4.29 14.44 0.79
CA VAL A 266 5.17 15.50 1.28
C VAL A 266 6.57 14.95 1.42
N TYR A 267 7.56 15.67 0.91
CA TYR A 267 8.95 15.41 1.23
C TYR A 267 9.27 16.07 2.57
N ILE A 268 9.86 15.29 3.48
CA ILE A 268 10.53 15.82 4.68
C ILE A 268 12.02 15.62 4.44
N GLY A 269 12.74 16.71 4.26
CA GLY A 269 14.08 16.63 3.68
C GLY A 269 14.04 15.98 2.29
N THR A 270 14.71 14.83 2.13
CA THR A 270 14.72 14.05 0.88
C THR A 270 13.72 12.90 0.88
N THR A 271 13.15 12.56 2.02
CA THR A 271 12.26 11.40 2.18
C THR A 271 10.82 11.75 1.82
N ARG A 272 10.27 11.10 0.80
CA ARG A 272 8.87 11.25 0.39
C ARG A 272 7.96 10.38 1.26
N LEU A 273 7.05 11.02 1.99
CA LEU A 273 6.05 10.40 2.84
C LEU A 273 4.64 10.64 2.29
N ILE A 274 3.74 9.69 2.53
CA ILE A 274 2.32 9.81 2.19
C ILE A 274 1.45 9.54 3.40
N ASP A 275 0.31 10.22 3.44
CA ASP A 275 -0.75 9.96 4.42
C ASP A 275 -2.11 10.30 3.81
N ASN A 276 -3.19 9.86 4.44
CA ASN A 276 -4.54 10.13 3.95
C ASN A 276 -5.62 9.99 5.03
N ARG A 277 -6.83 10.46 4.66
CA ARG A 277 -8.11 10.16 5.33
C ARG A 277 -9.12 9.72 4.29
N ILE A 278 -9.93 8.72 4.63
CA ILE A 278 -11.07 8.27 3.82
C ILE A 278 -12.35 8.60 4.59
N ILE A 279 -13.27 9.28 3.91
CA ILE A 279 -14.63 9.58 4.36
C ILE A 279 -15.55 8.66 3.57
N MET A 280 -16.51 8.01 4.25
CA MET A 280 -17.47 7.07 3.64
C MET A 280 -18.89 7.59 3.80
#